data_21747e7f01cc37e50bab55ba3a1e8365
#
_entry.id   21747e7f01cc37e50bab55ba3a1e8365
#
_cell.length_a   1.000
_cell.length_b   1.000
_cell.length_c   1.000
_cell.angle_alpha   90.00
_cell.angle_beta   90.00
_cell.angle_gamma   90.00
#
_symmetry.space_group_name_H-M   'P 1'
#
loop_
_entity.id
_entity.type
_entity.pdbx_description
1 polymer ?
#
loop_
_entity_poly.entity_id
_entity_poly.type
_entity_poly.pdbx_seq_one_letter_code
_entity_poly.pdbx_strand_id
1 'polypeptide(L)'
;MLCSVSKTSVIESVTVATVVAIALILQSTVGDVPLAIFAFPLNIAIIVLWLTIVGVLYKNRSNLAVAKSLLSIRATWLSLGSMVATGIYLGLEREPSSTSWLVVVGILFTLTHLLLITLRGWRTPAGIRWRFTLLHVGLILALGAGFWGAPDREQLRMALVENKPTETAYHINGTATRLDHAITLRSLNAEYNESGMPTYFDATLEIENELVTLRVNHPYNKTLSERIYLVSVGQSPDNGSPYCVVEIVREPWQWLSLTGIVMLLVGAVMLFIRGPRHAANKQIE
;
A
#
# COMPACT_ATOMS: atom_id res chain seq x y z
N MET A 1 4.75 16.39 -43.77
CA MET A 1 5.42 15.15 -43.31
C MET A 1 4.43 14.41 -42.39
N LEU A 2 3.53 13.62 -42.99
CA LEU A 2 2.53 12.83 -42.25
C LEU A 2 3.26 11.64 -41.59
N CYS A 3 3.38 11.68 -40.28
CA CYS A 3 3.98 10.63 -39.49
C CYS A 3 3.15 9.35 -39.66
N SER A 4 3.68 8.36 -40.34
CA SER A 4 3.08 7.03 -40.44
C SER A 4 2.98 6.44 -39.03
N VAL A 5 1.77 6.51 -38.45
CA VAL A 5 1.48 5.88 -37.16
C VAL A 5 1.62 4.38 -37.36
N SER A 6 2.62 3.77 -36.69
CA SER A 6 2.86 2.31 -36.74
C SER A 6 1.59 1.56 -36.30
N LYS A 7 1.23 0.47 -37.01
CA LYS A 7 0.10 -0.42 -36.63
C LYS A 7 0.17 -0.86 -35.16
N THR A 8 1.37 -1.08 -34.62
CA THR A 8 1.61 -1.37 -33.20
C THR A 8 1.18 -0.23 -32.29
N SER A 9 1.41 1.02 -32.65
CA SER A 9 1.00 2.20 -31.88
C SER A 9 -0.51 2.34 -31.79
N VAL A 10 -1.24 2.02 -32.86
CA VAL A 10 -2.71 2.06 -32.86
C VAL A 10 -3.28 0.97 -31.96
N ILE A 11 -2.76 -0.25 -32.03
CA ILE A 11 -3.19 -1.37 -31.19
C ILE A 11 -2.94 -1.05 -29.71
N GLU A 12 -1.78 -0.50 -29.35
CA GLU A 12 -1.46 -0.08 -27.99
C GLU A 12 -2.47 0.96 -27.48
N SER A 13 -2.73 2.01 -28.25
CA SER A 13 -3.67 3.07 -27.87
C SER A 13 -5.10 2.54 -27.71
N VAL A 14 -5.55 1.67 -28.62
CA VAL A 14 -6.87 1.03 -28.53
C VAL A 14 -6.97 0.14 -27.30
N THR A 15 -5.94 -0.64 -26.99
CA THR A 15 -5.93 -1.50 -25.79
C THR A 15 -6.02 -0.67 -24.51
N VAL A 16 -5.23 0.40 -24.39
CA VAL A 16 -5.28 1.30 -23.22
C VAL A 16 -6.66 1.95 -23.10
N ALA A 17 -7.20 2.49 -24.18
CA ALA A 17 -8.52 3.11 -24.17
C ALA A 17 -9.63 2.11 -23.78
N THR A 18 -9.55 0.87 -24.27
CA THR A 18 -10.50 -0.20 -23.91
C THR A 18 -10.43 -0.54 -22.41
N VAL A 19 -9.22 -0.71 -21.86
CA VAL A 19 -9.03 -1.02 -20.44
C VAL A 19 -9.54 0.12 -19.55
N VAL A 20 -9.24 1.36 -19.91
CA VAL A 20 -9.75 2.54 -19.18
C VAL A 20 -11.29 2.63 -19.28
N ALA A 21 -11.87 2.39 -20.44
CA ALA A 21 -13.32 2.39 -20.62
C ALA A 21 -14.00 1.30 -19.77
N ILE A 22 -13.44 0.08 -19.73
CA ILE A 22 -13.93 -1.00 -18.87
C ILE A 22 -13.85 -0.60 -17.40
N ALA A 23 -12.73 -0.03 -16.95
CA ALA A 23 -12.57 0.42 -15.56
C ALA A 23 -13.60 1.50 -15.20
N LEU A 24 -13.87 2.46 -16.09
CA LEU A 24 -14.90 3.49 -15.89
C LEU A 24 -16.31 2.91 -15.86
N ILE A 25 -16.62 1.95 -16.72
CA ILE A 25 -17.93 1.25 -16.71
C ILE A 25 -18.10 0.49 -15.39
N LEU A 26 -17.09 -0.26 -14.95
CA LEU A 26 -17.14 -0.96 -13.67
C LEU A 26 -17.31 0.01 -12.50
N GLN A 27 -16.60 1.15 -12.52
CA GLN A 27 -16.74 2.18 -11.49
C GLN A 27 -18.15 2.75 -11.44
N SER A 28 -18.79 2.97 -12.60
CA SER A 28 -20.14 3.53 -12.67
C SER A 28 -21.27 2.53 -12.35
N THR A 29 -21.03 1.22 -12.58
CA THR A 29 -22.06 0.18 -12.43
C THR A 29 -21.95 -0.61 -11.12
N VAL A 30 -20.73 -0.87 -10.67
CA VAL A 30 -20.44 -1.70 -9.48
C VAL A 30 -20.01 -0.83 -8.30
N GLY A 31 -19.49 0.39 -8.56
CA GLY A 31 -18.86 1.23 -7.55
C GLY A 31 -17.41 0.80 -7.32
N ASP A 32 -16.92 0.97 -6.10
CA ASP A 32 -15.55 0.63 -5.73
C ASP A 32 -15.29 -0.88 -5.69
N VAL A 33 -14.02 -1.26 -5.84
CA VAL A 33 -13.59 -2.65 -5.73
C VAL A 33 -13.86 -3.15 -4.31
N PRO A 34 -14.64 -4.23 -4.12
CA PRO A 34 -14.97 -4.76 -2.80
C PRO A 34 -13.78 -5.53 -2.22
N LEU A 35 -12.85 -4.82 -1.56
CA LEU A 35 -11.59 -5.39 -1.06
C LEU A 35 -11.77 -6.61 -0.18
N ALA A 36 -12.81 -6.66 0.65
CA ALA A 36 -13.05 -7.78 1.57
C ALA A 36 -13.13 -9.14 0.86
N ILE A 37 -13.61 -9.17 -0.40
CA ILE A 37 -13.66 -10.42 -1.19
C ILE A 37 -12.25 -10.89 -1.54
N PHE A 38 -11.29 -9.97 -1.65
CA PHE A 38 -9.92 -10.25 -2.06
C PHE A 38 -8.96 -10.47 -0.88
N ALA A 39 -9.47 -10.60 0.35
CA ALA A 39 -8.66 -10.89 1.53
C ALA A 39 -8.05 -12.31 1.48
N PHE A 40 -7.14 -12.59 2.40
CA PHE A 40 -6.55 -13.92 2.55
C PHE A 40 -7.65 -14.99 2.72
N PRO A 41 -7.53 -16.16 2.05
CA PRO A 41 -6.40 -16.62 1.22
C PRO A 41 -6.49 -16.27 -0.28
N LEU A 42 -7.54 -15.58 -0.75
CA LEU A 42 -7.78 -15.37 -2.17
C LEU A 42 -6.72 -14.47 -2.81
N ASN A 43 -6.24 -13.44 -2.10
CA ASN A 43 -5.15 -12.58 -2.60
C ASN A 43 -3.90 -13.39 -2.95
N ILE A 44 -3.52 -14.39 -2.15
CA ILE A 44 -2.36 -15.25 -2.45
C ILE A 44 -2.58 -16.04 -3.75
N ALA A 45 -3.78 -16.60 -3.95
CA ALA A 45 -4.10 -17.31 -5.18
C ALA A 45 -4.01 -16.39 -6.41
N ILE A 46 -4.51 -15.16 -6.29
CA ILE A 46 -4.45 -14.15 -7.35
C ILE A 46 -3.00 -13.71 -7.63
N ILE A 47 -2.17 -13.53 -6.61
CA ILE A 47 -0.75 -13.23 -6.77
C ILE A 47 -0.04 -14.35 -7.54
N VAL A 48 -0.27 -15.61 -7.18
CA VAL A 48 0.31 -16.76 -7.86
C VAL A 48 -0.11 -16.82 -9.33
N LEU A 49 -1.40 -16.59 -9.60
CA LEU A 49 -1.93 -16.51 -10.96
C LEU A 49 -1.28 -15.36 -11.74
N TRP A 50 -1.21 -14.16 -11.14
CA TRP A 50 -0.58 -12.99 -11.76
C TRP A 50 0.90 -13.23 -12.06
N LEU A 51 1.66 -13.77 -11.10
CA LEU A 51 3.08 -14.11 -11.31
C LEU A 51 3.25 -15.14 -12.43
N THR A 52 2.35 -16.12 -12.53
CA THR A 52 2.34 -17.12 -13.60
C THR A 52 2.12 -16.45 -14.97
N ILE A 53 1.12 -15.56 -15.06
CA ILE A 53 0.83 -14.81 -16.29
C ILE A 53 2.05 -13.96 -16.70
N VAL A 54 2.65 -13.22 -15.76
CA VAL A 54 3.84 -12.41 -16.03
C VAL A 54 5.03 -13.29 -16.47
N GLY A 55 5.21 -14.45 -15.85
CA GLY A 55 6.23 -15.43 -16.25
C GLY A 55 6.03 -15.94 -17.67
N VAL A 56 4.79 -16.27 -18.06
CA VAL A 56 4.43 -16.68 -19.43
C VAL A 56 4.66 -15.55 -20.43
N LEU A 57 4.25 -14.32 -20.12
CA LEU A 57 4.50 -13.13 -20.93
C LEU A 57 5.99 -12.90 -21.14
N TYR A 58 6.78 -13.01 -20.08
CA TYR A 58 8.23 -12.85 -20.15
C TYR A 58 8.90 -13.93 -20.97
N LYS A 59 8.51 -15.20 -20.81
CA LYS A 59 9.04 -16.34 -21.60
C LYS A 59 8.76 -16.15 -23.09
N ASN A 60 7.56 -15.68 -23.44
CA ASN A 60 7.11 -15.50 -24.83
C ASN A 60 7.29 -14.07 -25.36
N ARG A 61 8.13 -13.24 -24.71
CA ARG A 61 8.29 -11.81 -25.04
C ARG A 61 8.73 -11.51 -26.47
N SER A 62 9.38 -12.45 -27.15
CA SER A 62 9.77 -12.31 -28.58
C SER A 62 8.59 -12.52 -29.54
N ASN A 63 7.57 -13.27 -29.15
CA ASN A 63 6.49 -13.71 -30.03
C ASN A 63 5.18 -12.94 -29.76
N LEU A 64 4.89 -12.63 -28.50
CA LEU A 64 3.66 -11.96 -28.11
C LEU A 64 3.76 -10.44 -28.27
N ALA A 65 2.86 -9.87 -29.06
CA ALA A 65 2.77 -8.42 -29.27
C ALA A 65 2.51 -7.66 -27.95
N VAL A 66 1.65 -8.21 -27.06
CA VAL A 66 1.36 -7.65 -25.74
C VAL A 66 2.62 -7.57 -24.88
N ALA A 67 3.43 -8.60 -24.85
CA ALA A 67 4.67 -8.62 -24.06
C ALA A 67 5.70 -7.61 -24.60
N LYS A 68 5.79 -7.45 -25.92
CA LYS A 68 6.64 -6.42 -26.56
C LYS A 68 6.18 -5.02 -26.18
N SER A 69 4.87 -4.78 -26.23
CA SER A 69 4.27 -3.50 -25.85
C SER A 69 4.53 -3.18 -24.38
N LEU A 70 4.30 -4.13 -23.47
CA LEU A 70 4.57 -3.96 -22.03
C LEU A 70 6.05 -3.73 -21.69
N LEU A 71 6.98 -4.16 -22.53
CA LEU A 71 8.42 -3.93 -22.37
C LEU A 71 8.93 -2.69 -23.12
N SER A 72 8.05 -1.91 -23.72
CA SER A 72 8.37 -0.71 -24.48
C SER A 72 8.63 0.50 -23.58
N ILE A 73 9.36 1.49 -24.11
CA ILE A 73 9.56 2.78 -23.43
C ILE A 73 8.23 3.54 -23.23
N ARG A 74 7.24 3.34 -24.11
CA ARG A 74 5.91 3.91 -23.96
C ARG A 74 5.19 3.36 -22.74
N ALA A 75 5.28 2.05 -22.49
CA ALA A 75 4.72 1.44 -21.29
C ALA A 75 5.37 2.02 -20.01
N THR A 76 6.67 2.35 -20.05
CA THR A 76 7.34 3.04 -18.93
C THR A 76 6.72 4.42 -18.68
N TRP A 77 6.53 5.23 -19.73
CA TRP A 77 5.89 6.55 -19.58
C TRP A 77 4.44 6.47 -19.12
N LEU A 78 3.69 5.48 -19.62
CA LEU A 78 2.31 5.23 -19.18
C LEU A 78 2.27 4.80 -17.70
N SER A 79 3.19 3.93 -17.27
CA SER A 79 3.29 3.50 -15.88
C SER A 79 3.61 4.67 -14.94
N LEU A 80 4.61 5.49 -15.29
CA LEU A 80 4.93 6.70 -14.52
C LEU A 80 3.76 7.70 -14.51
N GLY A 81 3.16 7.93 -15.67
CA GLY A 81 2.00 8.82 -15.80
C GLY A 81 0.80 8.34 -14.98
N SER A 82 0.51 7.04 -14.98
CA SER A 82 -0.58 6.47 -14.16
C SER A 82 -0.32 6.64 -12.67
N MET A 83 0.92 6.45 -12.20
CA MET A 83 1.28 6.67 -10.79
C MET A 83 1.16 8.14 -10.39
N VAL A 84 1.60 9.06 -11.24
CA VAL A 84 1.42 10.51 -11.00
C VAL A 84 -0.06 10.87 -10.98
N ALA A 85 -0.84 10.40 -11.94
CA ALA A 85 -2.28 10.66 -12.00
C ALA A 85 -3.02 10.09 -10.77
N THR A 86 -2.67 8.86 -10.34
CA THR A 86 -3.19 8.25 -9.11
C THR A 86 -2.83 9.09 -7.89
N GLY A 87 -1.58 9.55 -7.77
CA GLY A 87 -1.13 10.39 -6.66
C GLY A 87 -1.86 11.73 -6.61
N ILE A 88 -2.07 12.37 -7.77
CA ILE A 88 -2.83 13.62 -7.89
C ILE A 88 -4.29 13.38 -7.50
N TYR A 89 -4.93 12.34 -8.01
CA TYR A 89 -6.32 11.99 -7.67
C TYR A 89 -6.48 11.79 -6.16
N LEU A 90 -5.65 10.94 -5.55
CA LEU A 90 -5.72 10.64 -4.12
C LEU A 90 -5.37 11.86 -3.24
N GLY A 91 -4.59 12.81 -3.75
CA GLY A 91 -4.19 14.01 -3.00
C GLY A 91 -5.13 15.20 -3.14
N LEU A 92 -5.87 15.32 -4.24
CA LEU A 92 -6.76 16.46 -4.52
C LEU A 92 -8.22 16.17 -4.28
N GLU A 93 -8.65 14.92 -4.38
CA GLU A 93 -10.03 14.53 -4.15
C GLU A 93 -10.37 14.65 -2.66
N ARG A 94 -11.55 15.20 -2.34
CA ARG A 94 -11.99 15.41 -0.95
C ARG A 94 -12.27 14.11 -0.23
N GLU A 95 -12.78 13.12 -0.96
CA GLU A 95 -13.05 11.76 -0.47
C GLU A 95 -12.46 10.73 -1.45
N PRO A 96 -11.12 10.62 -1.51
CA PRO A 96 -10.48 9.80 -2.52
C PRO A 96 -10.71 8.32 -2.25
N SER A 97 -11.21 7.60 -3.27
CA SER A 97 -11.31 6.16 -3.20
C SER A 97 -10.03 5.49 -3.73
N SER A 98 -9.22 4.97 -2.82
CA SER A 98 -8.06 4.12 -3.19
C SER A 98 -8.48 2.79 -3.81
N THR A 99 -9.75 2.44 -3.72
CA THR A 99 -10.35 1.21 -4.25
C THR A 99 -11.07 1.42 -5.58
N SER A 100 -10.96 2.60 -6.19
CA SER A 100 -11.54 2.82 -7.52
C SER A 100 -10.88 1.91 -8.57
N TRP A 101 -11.65 1.42 -9.54
CA TRP A 101 -11.16 0.52 -10.60
C TRP A 101 -10.00 1.12 -11.39
N LEU A 102 -9.99 2.45 -11.61
CA LEU A 102 -8.88 3.12 -12.29
C LEU A 102 -7.58 3.05 -11.50
N VAL A 103 -7.65 3.27 -10.19
CA VAL A 103 -6.49 3.17 -9.28
C VAL A 103 -5.96 1.73 -9.26
N VAL A 104 -6.85 0.76 -9.07
CA VAL A 104 -6.50 -0.67 -9.00
C VAL A 104 -5.85 -1.14 -10.31
N VAL A 105 -6.43 -0.81 -11.46
CA VAL A 105 -5.88 -1.17 -12.77
C VAL A 105 -4.55 -0.47 -13.04
N GLY A 106 -4.42 0.81 -12.67
CA GLY A 106 -3.19 1.59 -12.81
C GLY A 106 -2.03 1.00 -12.00
N ILE A 107 -2.29 0.63 -10.75
CA ILE A 107 -1.28 0.00 -9.88
C ILE A 107 -0.91 -1.39 -10.42
N LEU A 108 -1.88 -2.22 -10.81
CA LEU A 108 -1.63 -3.56 -11.36
C LEU A 108 -0.83 -3.49 -12.66
N PHE A 109 -1.14 -2.54 -13.54
CA PHE A 109 -0.35 -2.29 -14.75
C PHE A 109 1.09 -1.90 -14.41
N THR A 110 1.27 -0.99 -13.45
CA THR A 110 2.59 -0.55 -13.00
C THR A 110 3.40 -1.69 -12.41
N LEU A 111 2.82 -2.51 -11.53
CA LEU A 111 3.48 -3.68 -10.94
C LEU A 111 3.86 -4.70 -12.02
N THR A 112 2.98 -4.95 -12.99
CA THR A 112 3.24 -5.86 -14.12
C THR A 112 4.39 -5.37 -14.98
N HIS A 113 4.37 -4.09 -15.37
CA HIS A 113 5.45 -3.47 -16.15
C HIS A 113 6.78 -3.50 -15.38
N LEU A 114 6.78 -3.11 -14.11
CA LEU A 114 7.95 -3.05 -13.25
C LEU A 114 8.58 -4.45 -13.09
N LEU A 115 7.76 -5.49 -12.88
CA LEU A 115 8.24 -6.86 -12.78
C LEU A 115 8.87 -7.35 -14.10
N LEU A 116 8.23 -7.08 -15.25
CA LEU A 116 8.77 -7.45 -16.56
C LEU A 116 10.12 -6.76 -16.86
N ILE A 117 10.23 -5.45 -16.53
CA ILE A 117 11.50 -4.71 -16.69
C ILE A 117 12.57 -5.27 -15.76
N THR A 118 12.20 -5.62 -14.53
CA THR A 118 13.12 -6.22 -13.56
C THR A 118 13.64 -7.56 -14.06
N LEU A 119 12.76 -8.44 -14.53
CA LEU A 119 13.13 -9.74 -15.10
C LEU A 119 14.06 -9.60 -16.33
N ARG A 120 13.88 -8.54 -17.14
CA ARG A 120 14.75 -8.25 -18.28
C ARG A 120 16.11 -7.69 -17.87
N GLY A 121 16.15 -6.88 -16.81
CA GLY A 121 17.29 -6.01 -16.50
C GLY A 121 18.16 -6.43 -15.32
N TRP A 122 17.75 -7.40 -14.50
CA TRP A 122 18.41 -7.73 -13.23
C TRP A 122 19.82 -8.32 -13.39
N ARG A 123 20.11 -8.94 -14.56
CA ARG A 123 21.35 -9.64 -14.85
C ARG A 123 21.96 -9.23 -16.18
N THR A 124 23.29 -9.21 -16.24
CA THR A 124 24.09 -9.06 -17.47
C THR A 124 25.11 -10.18 -17.54
N PRO A 125 25.84 -10.39 -18.66
CA PRO A 125 26.94 -11.33 -18.73
C PRO A 125 28.00 -11.11 -17.64
N ALA A 126 28.16 -9.87 -17.16
CA ALA A 126 29.10 -9.52 -16.10
C ALA A 126 28.55 -9.79 -14.67
N GLY A 127 27.33 -10.33 -14.53
CA GLY A 127 26.70 -10.68 -13.26
C GLY A 127 25.46 -9.86 -12.91
N ILE A 128 25.04 -9.93 -11.64
CA ILE A 128 23.84 -9.27 -11.14
C ILE A 128 24.05 -7.75 -11.04
N ARG A 129 23.06 -7.00 -11.50
CA ARG A 129 23.02 -5.54 -11.42
C ARG A 129 22.40 -5.10 -10.09
N TRP A 130 23.12 -5.27 -8.97
CA TRP A 130 22.60 -5.10 -7.63
C TRP A 130 21.84 -3.80 -7.40
N ARG A 131 22.37 -2.65 -7.82
CA ARG A 131 21.67 -1.35 -7.69
C ARG A 131 20.33 -1.34 -8.39
N PHE A 132 20.30 -1.81 -9.63
CA PHE A 132 19.08 -1.93 -10.42
C PHE A 132 18.10 -2.90 -9.74
N THR A 133 18.58 -4.05 -9.32
CA THR A 133 17.76 -5.10 -8.70
C THR A 133 17.17 -4.64 -7.37
N LEU A 134 17.98 -4.05 -6.50
CA LEU A 134 17.50 -3.55 -5.20
C LEU A 134 16.43 -2.48 -5.35
N LEU A 135 16.63 -1.51 -6.26
CA LEU A 135 15.65 -0.45 -6.49
C LEU A 135 14.34 -0.99 -7.07
N HIS A 136 14.41 -1.87 -8.07
CA HIS A 136 13.21 -2.37 -8.73
C HIS A 136 12.48 -3.42 -7.88
N VAL A 137 13.18 -4.37 -7.28
CA VAL A 137 12.57 -5.36 -6.37
C VAL A 137 12.05 -4.68 -5.12
N GLY A 138 12.80 -3.72 -4.55
CA GLY A 138 12.34 -2.94 -3.41
C GLY A 138 11.04 -2.20 -3.70
N LEU A 139 10.94 -1.59 -4.89
CA LEU A 139 9.70 -0.90 -5.31
C LEU A 139 8.54 -1.88 -5.54
N ILE A 140 8.80 -3.05 -6.15
CA ILE A 140 7.78 -4.11 -6.31
C ILE A 140 7.27 -4.57 -4.95
N LEU A 141 8.16 -4.80 -3.98
CA LEU A 141 7.77 -5.25 -2.64
C LEU A 141 6.99 -4.17 -1.89
N ALA A 142 7.44 -2.92 -1.92
CA ALA A 142 6.77 -1.83 -1.23
C ALA A 142 5.37 -1.54 -1.79
N LEU A 143 5.24 -1.39 -3.12
CA LEU A 143 3.95 -1.15 -3.79
C LEU A 143 3.07 -2.41 -3.76
N GLY A 144 3.66 -3.60 -3.98
CA GLY A 144 2.94 -4.87 -3.98
C GLY A 144 2.38 -5.21 -2.61
N ALA A 145 3.13 -4.99 -1.53
CA ALA A 145 2.63 -5.20 -0.17
C ALA A 145 1.45 -4.28 0.15
N GLY A 146 1.50 -3.01 -0.25
CA GLY A 146 0.38 -2.09 -0.11
C GLY A 146 -0.85 -2.49 -0.92
N PHE A 147 -0.64 -2.91 -2.18
CA PHE A 147 -1.72 -3.29 -3.08
C PHE A 147 -2.38 -4.63 -2.72
N TRP A 148 -1.57 -5.68 -2.58
CA TRP A 148 -2.08 -7.02 -2.28
C TRP A 148 -2.43 -7.23 -0.82
N GLY A 149 -1.86 -6.43 0.08
CA GLY A 149 -2.14 -6.47 1.52
C GLY A 149 -3.29 -5.57 1.96
N ALA A 150 -3.77 -4.66 1.10
CA ALA A 150 -4.87 -3.77 1.44
C ALA A 150 -6.15 -4.50 1.91
N PRO A 151 -6.55 -5.64 1.29
CA PRO A 151 -7.72 -6.39 1.74
C PRO A 151 -7.59 -7.00 3.14
N ASP A 152 -6.35 -7.23 3.61
CA ASP A 152 -6.05 -7.87 4.91
C ASP A 152 -5.84 -6.84 6.02
N ARG A 153 -5.94 -5.55 5.70
CA ARG A 153 -5.82 -4.48 6.69
C ARG A 153 -7.09 -4.39 7.52
N GLU A 154 -6.93 -4.46 8.83
CA GLU A 154 -8.03 -4.25 9.78
C GLU A 154 -7.83 -2.97 10.58
N GLN A 155 -8.92 -2.24 10.76
CA GLN A 155 -9.01 -1.08 11.66
C GLN A 155 -10.20 -1.30 12.59
N LEU A 156 -9.88 -1.46 13.87
CA LEU A 156 -10.85 -1.73 14.91
C LEU A 156 -10.83 -0.59 15.91
N ARG A 157 -12.01 -0.11 16.34
CA ARG A 157 -12.14 0.89 17.39
C ARG A 157 -12.82 0.30 18.59
N MET A 158 -12.38 0.68 19.77
CA MET A 158 -13.05 0.32 21.02
C MET A 158 -13.01 1.48 22.00
N ALA A 159 -14.11 1.63 22.74
CA ALA A 159 -14.20 2.55 23.85
C ALA A 159 -13.88 1.79 25.15
N LEU A 160 -12.93 2.32 25.89
CA LEU A 160 -12.47 1.75 27.16
C LEU A 160 -12.88 2.66 28.30
N VAL A 161 -13.66 2.15 29.25
CA VAL A 161 -14.02 2.84 30.48
C VAL A 161 -13.04 2.40 31.57
N GLU A 162 -12.68 3.32 32.45
CA GLU A 162 -11.70 3.08 33.51
C GLU A 162 -12.05 1.87 34.37
N ASN A 163 -11.07 1.01 34.63
CA ASN A 163 -11.14 -0.24 35.38
C ASN A 163 -12.17 -1.28 34.89
N LYS A 164 -12.65 -1.15 33.63
CA LYS A 164 -13.55 -2.12 33.02
C LYS A 164 -12.83 -2.89 31.91
N PRO A 165 -12.57 -4.19 32.06
CA PRO A 165 -12.00 -5.02 31.00
C PRO A 165 -12.96 -5.08 29.80
N THR A 166 -12.43 -4.87 28.59
CA THR A 166 -13.21 -4.87 27.34
C THR A 166 -12.52 -5.74 26.32
N GLU A 167 -13.27 -6.66 25.68
CA GLU A 167 -12.78 -7.55 24.63
C GLU A 167 -13.44 -7.27 23.27
N THR A 168 -14.44 -6.39 23.23
CA THR A 168 -15.21 -6.13 22.00
C THR A 168 -14.70 -4.85 21.34
N ALA A 169 -14.24 -5.00 20.10
CA ALA A 169 -13.89 -3.92 19.22
C ALA A 169 -14.83 -3.86 18.02
N TYR A 170 -14.91 -2.73 17.35
CA TYR A 170 -15.82 -2.49 16.24
C TYR A 170 -15.06 -2.07 15.00
N HIS A 171 -15.36 -2.69 13.86
CA HIS A 171 -14.94 -2.18 12.56
C HIS A 171 -15.60 -0.82 12.27
N ILE A 172 -15.05 -0.07 11.30
CA ILE A 172 -15.61 1.22 10.86
C ILE A 172 -17.08 1.06 10.38
N ASN A 173 -17.45 -0.09 9.84
CA ASN A 173 -18.81 -0.43 9.41
C ASN A 173 -19.76 -0.79 10.55
N GLY A 174 -19.31 -0.74 11.82
CA GLY A 174 -20.10 -1.06 13.02
C GLY A 174 -20.15 -2.56 13.37
N THR A 175 -19.53 -3.44 12.61
CA THR A 175 -19.49 -4.88 12.93
C THR A 175 -18.62 -5.12 14.15
N ALA A 176 -19.16 -5.80 15.17
CA ALA A 176 -18.43 -6.16 16.38
C ALA A 176 -17.50 -7.36 16.13
N THR A 177 -16.29 -7.27 16.67
CA THR A 177 -15.30 -8.35 16.68
C THR A 177 -14.79 -8.53 18.10
N ARG A 178 -14.66 -9.77 18.55
CA ARG A 178 -14.06 -10.10 19.84
C ARG A 178 -12.55 -10.25 19.69
N LEU A 179 -11.80 -9.58 20.55
CA LEU A 179 -10.35 -9.73 20.66
C LEU A 179 -10.00 -10.99 21.46
N ASP A 180 -8.82 -11.52 21.23
CA ASP A 180 -8.30 -12.71 21.94
C ASP A 180 -7.94 -12.41 23.41
N HIS A 181 -7.82 -11.11 23.77
CA HIS A 181 -7.48 -10.64 25.10
C HIS A 181 -8.26 -9.38 25.45
N ALA A 182 -8.52 -9.21 26.74
CA ALA A 182 -9.13 -7.98 27.23
C ALA A 182 -8.10 -6.84 27.29
N ILE A 183 -8.59 -5.63 26.99
CA ILE A 183 -7.84 -4.39 27.22
C ILE A 183 -8.57 -3.61 28.31
N THR A 184 -7.82 -3.15 29.32
CA THR A 184 -8.36 -2.39 30.44
C THR A 184 -7.70 -1.02 30.51
N LEU A 185 -8.50 0.04 30.59
CA LEU A 185 -8.02 1.39 30.91
C LEU A 185 -7.73 1.46 32.42
N ARG A 186 -6.46 1.72 32.80
CA ARG A 186 -6.05 1.84 34.22
C ARG A 186 -5.99 3.26 34.71
N SER A 187 -5.55 4.20 33.87
CA SER A 187 -5.57 5.61 34.17
C SER A 187 -5.68 6.45 32.90
N LEU A 188 -6.29 7.60 33.01
CA LEU A 188 -6.46 8.57 31.95
C LEU A 188 -6.08 9.95 32.47
N ASN A 189 -5.11 10.60 31.81
CA ASN A 189 -4.77 11.98 32.07
C ASN A 189 -5.16 12.82 30.86
N ALA A 190 -5.88 13.92 31.08
CA ALA A 190 -6.24 14.84 30.00
C ALA A 190 -6.19 16.27 30.50
N GLU A 191 -5.52 17.12 29.73
CA GLU A 191 -5.50 18.56 29.93
C GLU A 191 -6.44 19.23 28.93
N TYR A 192 -7.26 20.15 29.40
CA TYR A 192 -8.26 20.83 28.57
C TYR A 192 -7.93 22.31 28.49
N ASN A 193 -8.20 22.92 27.34
CA ASN A 193 -8.12 24.36 27.15
C ASN A 193 -9.40 25.05 27.72
N GLU A 194 -9.42 26.39 27.67
CA GLU A 194 -10.58 27.20 28.12
C GLU A 194 -11.87 26.88 27.35
N SER A 195 -11.76 26.33 26.14
CA SER A 195 -12.91 25.92 25.32
C SER A 195 -13.38 24.49 25.62
N GLY A 196 -12.78 23.79 26.58
CA GLY A 196 -13.10 22.40 26.94
C GLY A 196 -12.59 21.36 25.95
N MET A 197 -11.67 21.72 25.02
CA MET A 197 -11.04 20.78 24.13
C MET A 197 -9.76 20.23 24.75
N PRO A 198 -9.50 18.90 24.65
CA PRO A 198 -8.27 18.30 25.15
C PRO A 198 -7.07 18.81 24.36
N THR A 199 -6.07 19.37 25.05
CA THR A 199 -4.80 19.83 24.47
C THR A 199 -3.70 18.80 24.58
N TYR A 200 -3.73 18.01 25.64
CA TYR A 200 -2.86 16.88 25.88
C TYR A 200 -3.64 15.76 26.56
N PHE A 201 -3.38 14.53 26.17
CA PHE A 201 -3.92 13.36 26.86
C PHE A 201 -3.03 12.15 26.69
N ASP A 202 -2.98 11.34 27.74
CA ASP A 202 -2.35 10.02 27.74
C ASP A 202 -3.24 9.03 28.51
N ALA A 203 -3.14 7.77 28.13
CA ALA A 203 -3.88 6.69 28.74
C ALA A 203 -2.94 5.52 29.07
N THR A 204 -3.01 5.01 30.29
CA THR A 204 -2.32 3.77 30.66
C THR A 204 -3.28 2.61 30.54
N LEU A 205 -2.96 1.70 29.65
CA LEU A 205 -3.72 0.49 29.38
C LEU A 205 -3.01 -0.73 29.97
N GLU A 206 -3.79 -1.69 30.41
CA GLU A 206 -3.31 -3.04 30.71
C GLU A 206 -3.72 -3.97 29.55
N ILE A 207 -2.73 -4.57 28.92
CA ILE A 207 -2.87 -5.47 27.77
C ILE A 207 -2.07 -6.73 28.11
N GLU A 208 -2.72 -7.89 28.20
CA GLU A 208 -2.05 -9.18 28.53
C GLU A 208 -1.17 -9.10 29.78
N ASN A 209 -1.64 -8.39 30.84
CA ASN A 209 -0.93 -8.12 32.10
C ASN A 209 0.28 -7.17 31.99
N GLU A 210 0.50 -6.52 30.87
CA GLU A 210 1.50 -5.48 30.69
C GLU A 210 0.85 -4.09 30.77
N LEU A 211 1.47 -3.18 31.52
CA LEU A 211 1.02 -1.78 31.57
C LEU A 211 1.73 -0.97 30.50
N VAL A 212 0.94 -0.39 29.60
CA VAL A 212 1.41 0.38 28.46
C VAL A 212 0.81 1.77 28.48
N THR A 213 1.63 2.80 28.37
CA THR A 213 1.14 4.18 28.26
C THR A 213 1.11 4.62 26.81
N LEU A 214 -0.10 4.95 26.34
CA LEU A 214 -0.36 5.54 25.03
C LEU A 214 -0.40 7.07 25.15
N ARG A 215 0.17 7.75 24.17
CA ARG A 215 0.09 9.22 24.01
C ARG A 215 -0.38 9.56 22.61
N VAL A 216 -0.85 10.78 22.44
CA VAL A 216 -1.20 11.30 21.10
C VAL A 216 0.01 11.18 20.18
N ASN A 217 -0.18 10.62 18.99
CA ASN A 217 0.86 10.36 17.97
C ASN A 217 2.01 9.42 18.41
N HIS A 218 1.89 8.75 19.56
CA HIS A 218 2.83 7.74 20.02
C HIS A 218 2.11 6.41 20.28
N PRO A 219 1.86 5.62 19.21
CA PRO A 219 1.16 4.34 19.33
C PRO A 219 2.03 3.30 20.05
N TYR A 220 1.36 2.36 20.70
CA TYR A 220 2.00 1.13 21.17
C TYR A 220 2.11 0.15 20.00
N ASN A 221 3.33 -0.29 19.72
CA ASN A 221 3.60 -1.32 18.73
C ASN A 221 3.60 -2.69 19.44
N LYS A 222 2.45 -3.36 19.46
CA LYS A 222 2.34 -4.70 20.05
C LYS A 222 3.18 -5.71 19.25
N THR A 223 3.11 -5.62 17.92
CA THR A 223 3.93 -6.40 16.98
C THR A 223 4.34 -5.51 15.79
N LEU A 224 5.13 -6.04 14.86
CA LEU A 224 5.43 -5.33 13.61
C LEU A 224 4.18 -5.06 12.76
N SER A 225 3.12 -5.86 12.94
CA SER A 225 1.88 -5.77 12.16
C SER A 225 0.68 -5.28 12.95
N GLU A 226 0.80 -5.03 14.26
CA GLU A 226 -0.30 -4.56 15.10
C GLU A 226 0.12 -3.36 15.93
N ARG A 227 -0.64 -2.27 15.83
CA ARG A 227 -0.43 -1.02 16.57
C ARG A 227 -1.73 -0.56 17.21
N ILE A 228 -1.60 0.03 18.40
CA ILE A 228 -2.71 0.59 19.16
C ILE A 228 -2.49 2.09 19.30
N TYR A 229 -3.45 2.87 18.83
CA TYR A 229 -3.43 4.33 18.86
C TYR A 229 -4.46 4.85 19.87
N LEU A 230 -4.12 5.90 20.59
CA LEU A 230 -5.06 6.67 21.37
C LEU A 230 -5.71 7.74 20.47
N VAL A 231 -7.02 7.62 20.23
CA VAL A 231 -7.74 8.47 19.27
C VAL A 231 -8.43 9.64 19.95
N SER A 232 -9.15 9.37 21.04
CA SER A 232 -9.88 10.42 21.77
C SER A 232 -10.10 10.03 23.23
N VAL A 233 -10.44 11.03 24.01
CA VAL A 233 -10.75 10.90 25.44
C VAL A 233 -12.02 11.68 25.76
N GLY A 234 -12.72 11.28 26.82
CA GLY A 234 -13.94 11.95 27.26
C GLY A 234 -14.44 11.43 28.58
N GLN A 235 -15.66 11.87 28.96
CA GLN A 235 -16.38 11.38 30.12
C GLN A 235 -17.69 10.73 29.67
N SER A 236 -18.00 9.58 30.25
CA SER A 236 -19.23 8.85 29.95
C SER A 236 -20.46 9.68 30.33
N PRO A 237 -21.45 9.85 29.45
CA PRO A 237 -22.68 10.59 29.74
C PRO A 237 -23.47 9.99 30.89
N ASP A 238 -23.38 8.66 31.09
CA ASP A 238 -24.22 7.93 32.04
C ASP A 238 -23.77 8.11 33.49
N ASN A 239 -22.47 8.17 33.75
CA ASN A 239 -21.90 8.13 35.10
C ASN A 239 -20.71 9.07 35.32
N GLY A 240 -20.32 9.85 34.31
CA GLY A 240 -19.16 10.73 34.38
C GLY A 240 -17.80 10.03 34.42
N SER A 241 -17.77 8.70 34.29
CA SER A 241 -16.51 7.96 34.32
C SER A 241 -15.62 8.32 33.12
N PRO A 242 -14.31 8.48 33.35
CA PRO A 242 -13.37 8.71 32.26
C PRO A 242 -13.38 7.53 31.26
N TYR A 243 -13.36 7.84 29.97
CA TYR A 243 -13.19 6.85 28.92
C TYR A 243 -12.21 7.34 27.86
N CYS A 244 -11.58 6.41 27.19
CA CYS A 244 -10.81 6.70 25.98
C CYS A 244 -11.28 5.81 24.80
N VAL A 245 -11.04 6.31 23.60
CA VAL A 245 -11.21 5.51 22.38
C VAL A 245 -9.85 5.16 21.84
N VAL A 246 -9.61 3.89 21.67
CA VAL A 246 -8.41 3.36 21.03
C VAL A 246 -8.74 2.79 19.67
N GLU A 247 -7.78 2.89 18.75
CA GLU A 247 -7.84 2.29 17.43
C GLU A 247 -6.72 1.24 17.30
N ILE A 248 -7.10 0.01 17.01
CA ILE A 248 -6.18 -1.10 16.75
C ILE A 248 -6.06 -1.24 15.24
N VAL A 249 -4.85 -1.08 14.73
CA VAL A 249 -4.55 -1.24 13.30
C VAL A 249 -3.70 -2.49 13.11
N ARG A 250 -4.22 -3.44 12.33
CA ARG A 250 -3.53 -4.66 11.94
C ARG A 250 -3.17 -4.61 10.46
N GLU A 251 -1.89 -4.74 10.15
CA GLU A 251 -1.33 -4.70 8.80
C GLU A 251 -0.38 -5.88 8.58
N PRO A 252 -0.88 -7.08 8.27
CA PRO A 252 -0.07 -8.30 8.16
C PRO A 252 1.08 -8.20 7.15
N TRP A 253 0.92 -7.40 6.10
CA TRP A 253 1.89 -7.23 5.01
C TRP A 253 2.94 -6.13 5.28
N GLN A 254 2.88 -5.46 6.42
CA GLN A 254 3.76 -4.33 6.73
C GLN A 254 5.25 -4.70 6.71
N TRP A 255 5.62 -5.89 7.19
CA TRP A 255 7.00 -6.35 7.16
C TRP A 255 7.56 -6.46 5.73
N LEU A 256 6.72 -6.85 4.77
CA LEU A 256 7.11 -6.94 3.36
C LEU A 256 7.30 -5.55 2.75
N SER A 257 6.41 -4.61 3.07
CA SER A 257 6.54 -3.20 2.68
C SER A 257 7.82 -2.58 3.24
N LEU A 258 8.10 -2.80 4.53
CA LEU A 258 9.32 -2.32 5.19
C LEU A 258 10.59 -2.90 4.54
N THR A 259 10.59 -4.19 4.22
CA THR A 259 11.70 -4.83 3.49
C THR A 259 11.93 -4.16 2.15
N GLY A 260 10.86 -3.87 1.41
CA GLY A 260 10.93 -3.15 0.13
C GLY A 260 11.54 -1.75 0.29
N ILE A 261 11.12 -1.00 1.30
CA ILE A 261 11.66 0.34 1.60
C ILE A 261 13.15 0.30 1.96
N VAL A 262 13.57 -0.66 2.79
CA VAL A 262 14.99 -0.84 3.13
C VAL A 262 15.81 -1.15 1.88
N MET A 263 15.33 -2.03 1.00
CA MET A 263 16.00 -2.32 -0.28
C MET A 263 16.12 -1.09 -1.17
N LEU A 264 15.08 -0.24 -1.23
CA LEU A 264 15.11 1.04 -1.95
C LEU A 264 16.18 1.98 -1.39
N LEU A 265 16.24 2.14 -0.08
CA LEU A 265 17.23 2.99 0.59
C LEU A 265 18.66 2.49 0.31
N VAL A 266 18.93 1.19 0.46
CA VAL A 266 20.23 0.61 0.14
C VAL A 266 20.57 0.80 -1.33
N GLY A 267 19.64 0.54 -2.24
CA GLY A 267 19.83 0.78 -3.67
C GLY A 267 20.13 2.23 -4.02
N ALA A 268 19.44 3.19 -3.37
CA ALA A 268 19.67 4.61 -3.53
C ALA A 268 21.05 5.02 -3.01
N VAL A 269 21.45 4.60 -1.82
CA VAL A 269 22.81 4.84 -1.28
C VAL A 269 23.88 4.32 -2.23
N MET A 270 23.70 3.12 -2.79
CA MET A 270 24.64 2.56 -3.78
C MET A 270 24.71 3.36 -5.09
N LEU A 271 23.64 4.10 -5.44
CA LEU A 271 23.69 5.04 -6.59
C LEU A 271 24.55 6.27 -6.27
N PHE A 272 24.37 6.86 -5.09
CA PHE A 272 25.13 8.04 -4.67
C PHE A 272 26.62 7.75 -4.54
N ILE A 273 27.01 6.64 -3.92
CA ILE A 273 28.43 6.29 -3.69
C ILE A 273 29.20 6.06 -5.00
N ARG A 274 28.58 5.43 -6.00
CA ARG A 274 29.29 5.09 -7.25
C ARG A 274 29.10 6.08 -8.40
N GLY A 275 28.22 7.06 -8.22
CA GLY A 275 27.87 8.03 -9.26
C GLY A 275 27.24 7.43 -10.52
N PRO A 276 26.86 8.25 -11.51
CA PRO A 276 26.45 7.77 -12.82
C PRO A 276 27.65 7.13 -13.52
N ARG A 277 27.47 5.98 -14.17
CA ARG A 277 28.49 5.45 -15.08
C ARG A 277 28.63 6.43 -16.24
N HIS A 278 29.76 7.13 -16.33
CA HIS A 278 30.11 7.78 -17.57
C HIS A 278 30.13 6.70 -18.67
N ALA A 279 29.30 6.87 -19.68
CA ALA A 279 29.46 6.13 -20.92
C ALA A 279 30.90 6.43 -21.37
N ALA A 280 31.77 5.41 -21.34
CA ALA A 280 33.09 5.53 -21.91
C ALA A 280 32.89 6.04 -23.34
N ASN A 281 33.40 7.23 -23.62
CA ASN A 281 33.48 7.80 -24.95
C ASN A 281 34.04 6.72 -25.86
N LYS A 282 33.22 6.17 -26.77
CA LYS A 282 33.72 5.62 -27.98
C LYS A 282 34.29 6.82 -28.75
N GLN A 283 35.55 7.11 -28.52
CA GLN A 283 36.35 7.82 -29.49
C GLN A 283 36.34 6.96 -30.76
N ILE A 284 35.67 7.49 -31.75
CA ILE A 284 35.71 7.05 -33.13
C ILE A 284 37.07 7.56 -33.62
N GLU A 285 38.01 6.67 -33.86
CA GLU A 285 39.01 6.82 -34.90
C GLU A 285 38.50 6.16 -36.16
#